data_f7c6e2cbf84b679b546821a7c39fdd31
#
_entry.id   f7c6e2cbf84b679b546821a7c39fdd31
#
_cell.length_a   1.000
_cell.length_b   1.000
_cell.length_c   1.000
_cell.angle_alpha   90.00
_cell.angle_beta   90.00
_cell.angle_gamma   90.00
#
_symmetry.space_group_name_H-M   'P 1'
#
loop_
_entity.id
_entity.type
_entity.pdbx_description
1 polymer ?
#
loop_
_entity_poly.entity_id
_entity_poly.type
_entity_poly.pdbx_seq_one_letter_code
_entity_poly.pdbx_strand_id
1 'polypeptide(L)'
;MRKFIRQYISVIIFISLPGMISAQENKETKSVVEWHSFADAYKLNKVKPKKMLVDVYTDWCGWCKKMDKETFQNPEIAKYMQKHFYCVKLNAETKDTIVIDTVKFVNSNPTGRGGNNRLAVELLRGKMSYPSYVFINEQNQLLTTVPGYLTADDFSPVLHFFGEEAYKNTKWEDYRDAWIKANKKTVNATQVK
;
A
#
# COMPACT_ATOMS: atom_id res chain seq x y z
N MET A 1 76.08 7.73 -53.94
CA MET A 1 74.88 8.36 -53.43
C MET A 1 74.17 7.36 -52.57
N ARG A 2 74.32 7.45 -51.25
CA ARG A 2 73.67 6.51 -50.27
C ARG A 2 72.54 7.25 -49.61
N LYS A 3 71.29 6.79 -49.83
CA LYS A 3 70.10 7.27 -49.17
C LYS A 3 69.92 6.55 -47.82
N PHE A 4 69.96 7.29 -46.74
CA PHE A 4 69.66 6.85 -45.40
C PHE A 4 68.14 6.82 -45.21
N ILE A 5 67.55 5.67 -45.04
CA ILE A 5 66.15 5.48 -44.66
C ILE A 5 66.09 5.55 -43.13
N ARG A 6 65.47 6.58 -42.59
CA ARG A 6 65.25 6.77 -41.16
C ARG A 6 63.95 6.04 -40.79
N GLN A 7 64.08 4.97 -40.09
CA GLN A 7 62.94 4.18 -39.58
C GLN A 7 62.45 4.81 -38.29
N TYR A 8 61.21 5.36 -38.31
CA TYR A 8 60.53 5.86 -37.13
C TYR A 8 59.80 4.72 -36.46
N ILE A 9 60.28 4.31 -35.29
CA ILE A 9 59.59 3.35 -34.41
C ILE A 9 58.54 4.14 -33.64
N SER A 10 57.26 3.95 -34.01
CA SER A 10 56.12 4.48 -33.26
C SER A 10 55.85 3.59 -32.04
N VAL A 11 56.20 4.09 -30.86
CA VAL A 11 55.85 3.45 -29.61
C VAL A 11 54.39 3.78 -29.31
N ILE A 12 53.48 2.83 -29.45
CA ILE A 12 52.10 2.92 -29.03
C ILE A 12 52.02 2.66 -27.53
N ILE A 13 51.86 3.70 -26.73
CA ILE A 13 51.62 3.57 -25.27
C ILE A 13 50.14 3.23 -25.11
N PHE A 14 49.87 2.01 -24.73
CA PHE A 14 48.53 1.57 -24.24
C PHE A 14 48.31 2.17 -22.85
N ILE A 15 47.54 3.25 -22.79
CA ILE A 15 47.01 3.77 -21.52
C ILE A 15 45.80 2.91 -21.14
N SER A 16 46.00 1.97 -20.22
CA SER A 16 44.92 1.22 -19.59
C SER A 16 44.18 2.17 -18.62
N LEU A 17 43.01 2.67 -19.02
CA LEU A 17 42.07 3.30 -18.07
C LEU A 17 41.52 2.24 -17.12
N PRO A 18 41.66 2.43 -15.79
CA PRO A 18 40.91 1.60 -14.84
C PRO A 18 39.43 1.94 -14.98
N GLY A 19 38.63 0.97 -15.41
CA GLY A 19 37.20 1.08 -15.43
C GLY A 19 36.67 1.36 -14.02
N MET A 20 36.17 2.56 -13.79
CA MET A 20 35.35 2.88 -12.61
C MET A 20 34.04 2.09 -12.74
N ILE A 21 33.99 0.95 -12.05
CA ILE A 21 32.75 0.25 -11.78
C ILE A 21 32.01 1.13 -10.76
N SER A 22 31.12 2.00 -11.25
CA SER A 22 30.14 2.67 -10.41
C SER A 22 29.23 1.58 -9.80
N ALA A 23 29.49 1.24 -8.55
CA ALA A 23 28.53 0.54 -7.75
C ALA A 23 27.28 1.43 -7.65
N GLN A 24 26.25 1.15 -8.43
CA GLN A 24 24.93 1.71 -8.22
C GLN A 24 24.44 1.19 -6.88
N GLU A 25 24.58 2.02 -5.87
CA GLU A 25 23.95 1.85 -4.57
C GLU A 25 22.44 1.83 -4.81
N ASN A 26 21.87 0.63 -4.79
CA ASN A 26 20.44 0.43 -4.93
C ASN A 26 19.80 0.97 -3.65
N LYS A 27 19.55 2.29 -3.64
CA LYS A 27 18.84 2.97 -2.57
C LYS A 27 17.42 2.42 -2.59
N GLU A 28 17.16 1.39 -1.77
CA GLU A 28 15.80 0.93 -1.49
C GLU A 28 15.00 2.15 -1.03
N THR A 29 14.26 2.73 -1.95
CA THR A 29 13.29 3.76 -1.63
C THR A 29 12.21 3.07 -0.81
N LYS A 30 12.25 3.27 0.51
CA LYS A 30 11.23 2.78 1.45
C LYS A 30 9.89 3.24 0.89
N SER A 31 9.11 2.29 0.40
CA SER A 31 7.79 2.58 -0.15
C SER A 31 6.90 3.07 1.00
N VAL A 32 6.51 4.32 0.94
CA VAL A 32 5.60 4.92 1.92
C VAL A 32 4.22 4.98 1.29
N VAL A 33 3.20 4.50 2.00
CA VAL A 33 1.81 4.58 1.51
C VAL A 33 1.41 6.04 1.41
N GLU A 34 0.94 6.47 0.25
CA GLU A 34 0.30 7.77 0.06
C GLU A 34 -1.14 7.69 0.57
N TRP A 35 -1.41 8.42 1.64
CA TRP A 35 -2.71 8.45 2.27
C TRP A 35 -3.51 9.66 1.83
N HIS A 36 -4.75 9.42 1.42
CA HIS A 36 -5.71 10.45 1.03
C HIS A 36 -6.78 10.65 2.12
N SER A 37 -7.43 11.82 2.11
CA SER A 37 -8.73 11.95 2.76
C SER A 37 -9.77 11.14 1.97
N PHE A 38 -10.88 10.76 2.61
CA PHE A 38 -11.94 10.05 1.89
C PHE A 38 -12.53 10.88 0.75
N ALA A 39 -12.74 12.19 0.99
CA ALA A 39 -13.28 13.08 -0.02
C ALA A 39 -12.36 13.22 -1.25
N ASP A 40 -11.04 13.25 -1.04
CA ASP A 40 -10.08 13.36 -2.15
C ASP A 40 -9.97 12.04 -2.92
N ALA A 41 -9.91 10.90 -2.23
CA ALA A 41 -9.93 9.59 -2.88
C ALA A 41 -11.21 9.39 -3.70
N TYR A 42 -12.35 9.82 -3.18
CA TYR A 42 -13.63 9.78 -3.89
C TYR A 42 -13.62 10.64 -5.18
N LYS A 43 -13.05 11.86 -5.11
CA LYS A 43 -12.87 12.72 -6.30
C LYS A 43 -11.93 12.09 -7.32
N LEU A 44 -10.79 11.55 -6.86
CA LEU A 44 -9.85 10.85 -7.72
C LEU A 44 -10.51 9.66 -8.42
N ASN A 45 -11.32 8.90 -7.71
CA ASN A 45 -12.03 7.75 -8.25
C ASN A 45 -13.02 8.13 -9.36
N LYS A 46 -13.66 9.30 -9.30
CA LYS A 46 -14.52 9.80 -10.38
C LYS A 46 -13.76 10.09 -11.68
N VAL A 47 -12.50 10.51 -11.58
CA VAL A 47 -11.67 10.85 -12.74
C VAL A 47 -10.95 9.63 -13.28
N LYS A 48 -10.38 8.83 -12.40
CA LYS A 48 -9.66 7.60 -12.71
C LYS A 48 -10.12 6.49 -11.77
N PRO A 49 -11.09 5.67 -12.20
CA PRO A 49 -11.63 4.61 -11.37
C PRO A 49 -10.57 3.65 -10.85
N LYS A 50 -10.52 3.49 -9.54
CA LYS A 50 -9.63 2.59 -8.82
C LYS A 50 -10.27 2.23 -7.48
N LYS A 51 -10.08 1.01 -7.00
CA LYS A 51 -10.57 0.58 -5.69
C LYS A 51 -10.05 1.49 -4.58
N MET A 52 -10.81 1.62 -3.50
CA MET A 52 -10.36 2.31 -2.29
C MET A 52 -10.17 1.32 -1.15
N LEU A 53 -9.11 1.52 -0.40
CA LEU A 53 -8.83 0.85 0.87
C LEU A 53 -8.84 1.90 1.96
N VAL A 54 -9.85 1.85 2.83
CA VAL A 54 -10.03 2.82 3.92
C VAL A 54 -9.59 2.18 5.22
N ASP A 55 -8.54 2.71 5.83
CA ASP A 55 -8.14 2.41 7.20
C ASP A 55 -8.92 3.31 8.15
N VAL A 56 -9.84 2.71 8.88
CA VAL A 56 -10.66 3.38 9.89
C VAL A 56 -10.02 3.19 11.26
N TYR A 57 -9.59 4.30 11.86
CA TYR A 57 -8.84 4.32 13.10
C TYR A 57 -9.37 5.36 14.09
N THR A 58 -8.79 5.40 15.28
CA THR A 58 -8.92 6.49 16.26
C THR A 58 -7.55 6.84 16.84
N ASP A 59 -7.38 8.07 17.34
CA ASP A 59 -6.08 8.55 17.85
C ASP A 59 -5.59 7.78 19.09
N TRP A 60 -6.51 7.24 19.89
CA TRP A 60 -6.20 6.44 21.08
C TRP A 60 -5.95 4.96 20.79
N CYS A 61 -6.20 4.49 19.57
CA CYS A 61 -6.11 3.08 19.18
C CYS A 61 -4.64 2.60 19.10
N GLY A 62 -4.19 1.86 20.10
CA GLY A 62 -2.84 1.29 20.14
C GLY A 62 -2.57 0.27 19.02
N TRP A 63 -3.56 -0.57 18.68
CA TRP A 63 -3.46 -1.54 17.60
C TRP A 63 -3.39 -0.88 16.21
N CYS A 64 -4.04 0.28 16.03
CA CYS A 64 -3.92 1.06 14.79
C CYS A 64 -2.50 1.58 14.61
N LYS A 65 -1.89 2.13 15.68
CA LYS A 65 -0.49 2.56 15.66
C LYS A 65 0.48 1.41 15.38
N LYS A 66 0.18 0.22 15.91
CA LYS A 66 0.96 -0.98 15.62
C LYS A 66 0.83 -1.39 14.15
N MET A 67 -0.38 -1.36 13.59
CA MET A 67 -0.64 -1.64 12.18
C MET A 67 0.11 -0.67 11.26
N ASP A 68 0.09 0.62 11.58
CA ASP A 68 0.83 1.65 10.84
C ASP A 68 2.34 1.35 10.80
N LYS A 69 2.91 0.95 11.94
CA LYS A 69 4.34 0.71 12.08
C LYS A 69 4.80 -0.61 11.46
N GLU A 70 4.07 -1.69 11.68
CA GLU A 70 4.53 -3.04 11.39
C GLU A 70 4.01 -3.56 10.03
N THR A 71 2.80 -3.16 9.63
CA THR A 71 2.15 -3.66 8.41
C THR A 71 2.22 -2.67 7.27
N PHE A 72 1.74 -1.44 7.47
CA PHE A 72 1.72 -0.46 6.37
C PHE A 72 3.10 0.08 5.98
N GLN A 73 4.10 -0.02 6.87
CA GLN A 73 5.49 0.32 6.53
C GLN A 73 6.25 -0.86 5.92
N ASN A 74 5.66 -2.05 5.81
CA ASN A 74 6.26 -3.14 5.04
C ASN A 74 6.31 -2.75 3.55
N PRO A 75 7.48 -2.78 2.88
CA PRO A 75 7.63 -2.28 1.52
C PRO A 75 6.75 -2.98 0.50
N GLU A 76 6.56 -4.29 0.63
CA GLU A 76 5.73 -5.07 -0.30
C GLU A 76 4.25 -4.74 -0.12
N ILE A 77 3.79 -4.61 1.13
CA ILE A 77 2.42 -4.18 1.45
C ILE A 77 2.17 -2.78 0.91
N ALA A 78 3.05 -1.83 1.22
CA ALA A 78 2.90 -0.44 0.78
C ALA A 78 2.87 -0.32 -0.76
N LYS A 79 3.78 -1.01 -1.44
CA LYS A 79 3.86 -1.06 -2.92
C LYS A 79 2.58 -1.64 -3.53
N TYR A 80 2.08 -2.75 -2.96
CA TYR A 80 0.85 -3.38 -3.44
C TYR A 80 -0.36 -2.47 -3.22
N MET A 81 -0.50 -1.89 -2.03
CA MET A 81 -1.58 -0.97 -1.70
C MET A 81 -1.63 0.21 -2.66
N GLN A 82 -0.52 0.91 -2.89
CA GLN A 82 -0.46 2.06 -3.80
C GLN A 82 -0.80 1.68 -5.24
N LYS A 83 -0.36 0.51 -5.70
CA LYS A 83 -0.64 0.05 -7.05
C LYS A 83 -2.13 -0.20 -7.27
N HIS A 84 -2.82 -0.83 -6.33
CA HIS A 84 -4.16 -1.37 -6.52
C HIS A 84 -5.28 -0.52 -5.90
N PHE A 85 -4.96 0.37 -4.94
CA PHE A 85 -5.95 1.13 -4.20
C PHE A 85 -5.63 2.62 -4.13
N TYR A 86 -6.65 3.45 -4.01
CA TYR A 86 -6.55 4.73 -3.35
C TYR A 86 -6.60 4.45 -1.84
N CYS A 87 -5.50 4.70 -1.14
CA CYS A 87 -5.38 4.43 0.28
C CYS A 87 -5.92 5.62 1.07
N VAL A 88 -6.88 5.37 1.95
CA VAL A 88 -7.58 6.41 2.73
C VAL A 88 -7.35 6.19 4.21
N LYS A 89 -6.98 7.26 4.93
CA LYS A 89 -7.01 7.33 6.40
C LYS A 89 -8.29 8.03 6.85
N LEU A 90 -9.07 7.37 7.71
CA LEU A 90 -10.29 7.93 8.27
C LEU A 90 -10.28 7.80 9.79
N ASN A 91 -10.04 8.92 10.49
CA ASN A 91 -10.28 8.96 11.93
C ASN A 91 -11.79 8.91 12.18
N ALA A 92 -12.25 7.82 12.80
CA ALA A 92 -13.67 7.64 13.09
C ALA A 92 -14.25 8.70 14.01
N GLU A 93 -13.42 9.36 14.82
CA GLU A 93 -13.82 10.39 15.77
C GLU A 93 -13.53 11.81 15.27
N THR A 94 -13.15 11.97 13.98
CA THR A 94 -12.90 13.32 13.43
C THR A 94 -14.07 14.25 13.67
N LYS A 95 -13.75 15.47 14.05
CA LYS A 95 -14.74 16.56 14.24
C LYS A 95 -15.01 17.33 12.94
N ASP A 96 -14.16 17.13 11.95
CA ASP A 96 -14.32 17.76 10.65
C ASP A 96 -15.56 17.24 9.95
N THR A 97 -16.26 18.13 9.26
CA THR A 97 -17.32 17.74 8.36
C THR A 97 -16.72 17.18 7.07
N ILE A 98 -16.98 15.92 6.79
CA ILE A 98 -16.59 15.32 5.51
C ILE A 98 -17.72 15.54 4.50
N VAL A 99 -17.39 16.15 3.36
CA VAL A 99 -18.37 16.44 2.31
C VAL A 99 -18.07 15.55 1.09
N ILE A 100 -19.06 14.76 0.69
CA ILE A 100 -18.99 13.91 -0.51
C ILE A 100 -20.17 14.30 -1.39
N ASP A 101 -19.88 14.89 -2.55
CA ASP A 101 -20.86 15.56 -3.38
C ASP A 101 -21.67 16.60 -2.58
N THR A 102 -22.96 16.38 -2.36
CA THR A 102 -23.82 17.27 -1.56
C THR A 102 -24.06 16.78 -0.13
N VAL A 103 -23.57 15.57 0.19
CA VAL A 103 -23.83 14.93 1.48
C VAL A 103 -22.75 15.33 2.49
N LYS A 104 -23.21 15.79 3.66
CA LYS A 104 -22.34 16.14 4.79
C LYS A 104 -22.35 15.01 5.83
N PHE A 105 -21.19 14.53 6.18
CA PHE A 105 -20.97 13.57 7.24
C PHE A 105 -20.35 14.28 8.44
N VAL A 106 -21.08 14.37 9.52
CA VAL A 106 -20.67 15.07 10.73
C VAL A 106 -20.47 14.09 11.88
N ASN A 107 -19.71 14.52 12.88
CA ASN A 107 -19.55 13.76 14.11
C ASN A 107 -20.83 13.88 14.95
N SER A 108 -21.26 12.79 15.61
CA SER A 108 -22.43 12.77 16.48
C SER A 108 -22.30 13.67 17.74
N ASN A 109 -21.06 14.01 18.11
CA ASN A 109 -20.74 14.92 19.21
C ASN A 109 -19.63 15.90 18.78
N PRO A 110 -19.91 16.88 17.91
CA PRO A 110 -18.89 17.71 17.28
C PRO A 110 -18.13 18.61 18.25
N THR A 111 -18.76 19.05 19.35
CA THR A 111 -18.18 19.97 20.34
C THR A 111 -17.69 19.26 21.61
N GLY A 112 -18.09 18.02 21.85
CA GLY A 112 -17.75 17.27 23.05
C GLY A 112 -16.60 16.26 22.83
N ARG A 113 -16.31 15.48 23.87
CA ARG A 113 -15.39 14.35 23.77
C ARG A 113 -16.09 13.13 23.18
N GLY A 114 -15.35 12.33 22.40
CA GLY A 114 -15.89 11.12 21.75
C GLY A 114 -16.88 11.46 20.63
N GLY A 115 -17.76 10.52 20.33
CA GLY A 115 -18.67 10.56 19.19
C GLY A 115 -17.98 10.15 17.91
N ASN A 116 -18.74 9.56 16.99
CA ASN A 116 -18.21 9.07 15.72
C ASN A 116 -18.73 9.91 14.56
N ASN A 117 -17.89 10.11 13.55
CA ASN A 117 -18.32 10.70 12.30
C ASN A 117 -19.26 9.72 11.57
N ARG A 118 -20.36 10.26 11.03
CA ARG A 118 -21.39 9.45 10.36
C ARG A 118 -20.82 8.60 9.22
N LEU A 119 -19.80 9.08 8.50
CA LEU A 119 -19.15 8.29 7.44
C LEU A 119 -18.53 7.02 8.00
N ALA A 120 -17.79 7.10 9.11
CA ALA A 120 -17.21 5.93 9.75
C ALA A 120 -18.30 4.94 10.22
N VAL A 121 -19.40 5.46 10.79
CA VAL A 121 -20.53 4.62 11.22
C VAL A 121 -21.16 3.88 10.04
N GLU A 122 -21.38 4.55 8.91
CA GLU A 122 -21.93 3.93 7.71
C GLU A 122 -20.98 2.89 7.10
N LEU A 123 -19.70 3.20 6.96
CA LEU A 123 -18.69 2.29 6.43
C LEU A 123 -18.51 1.04 7.30
N LEU A 124 -18.55 1.20 8.62
CA LEU A 124 -18.45 0.10 9.58
C LEU A 124 -19.80 -0.57 9.89
N ARG A 125 -20.89 -0.09 9.27
CA ARG A 125 -22.26 -0.58 9.50
C ARG A 125 -22.62 -0.62 11.00
N GLY A 126 -22.18 0.41 11.74
CA GLY A 126 -22.40 0.54 13.19
C GLY A 126 -21.52 -0.35 14.06
N LYS A 127 -20.71 -1.24 13.52
CA LYS A 127 -19.78 -2.11 14.28
C LYS A 127 -18.44 -1.39 14.49
N MET A 128 -18.42 -0.46 15.46
CA MET A 128 -17.27 0.39 15.74
C MET A 128 -16.13 -0.42 16.39
N SER A 129 -15.22 -0.93 15.56
CA SER A 129 -14.04 -1.69 15.95
C SER A 129 -12.81 -1.12 15.25
N TYR A 130 -11.67 -1.01 15.96
CA TYR A 130 -10.45 -0.38 15.42
C TYR A 130 -9.19 -1.22 15.67
N PRO A 131 -8.28 -1.31 14.68
CA PRO A 131 -8.45 -0.83 13.31
C PRO A 131 -9.50 -1.64 12.54
N SER A 132 -10.07 -1.05 11.49
CA SER A 132 -10.93 -1.75 10.53
C SER A 132 -10.61 -1.27 9.11
N TYR A 133 -10.54 -2.20 8.18
CA TYR A 133 -10.21 -1.93 6.76
C TYR A 133 -11.45 -2.11 5.92
N VAL A 134 -11.83 -1.04 5.23
CA VAL A 134 -13.01 -1.07 4.35
C VAL A 134 -12.54 -1.10 2.91
N PHE A 135 -13.00 -2.11 2.17
CA PHE A 135 -12.74 -2.25 0.74
C PHE A 135 -13.94 -1.74 -0.05
N ILE A 136 -13.69 -0.85 -0.99
CA ILE A 136 -14.68 -0.20 -1.84
C ILE A 136 -14.25 -0.39 -3.29
N ASN A 137 -15.18 -0.78 -4.18
CA ASN A 137 -14.88 -0.99 -5.59
C ASN A 137 -14.81 0.34 -6.38
N GLU A 138 -14.50 0.24 -7.67
CA GLU A 138 -14.37 1.37 -8.59
C GLU A 138 -15.67 2.15 -8.77
N GLN A 139 -16.81 1.55 -8.49
CA GLN A 139 -18.16 2.17 -8.54
C GLN A 139 -18.57 2.77 -7.20
N ASN A 140 -17.62 2.93 -6.26
CA ASN A 140 -17.86 3.41 -4.89
C ASN A 140 -18.83 2.56 -4.07
N GLN A 141 -18.92 1.26 -4.37
CA GLN A 141 -19.75 0.33 -3.60
C GLN A 141 -18.88 -0.37 -2.54
N LEU A 142 -19.38 -0.41 -1.33
CA LEU A 142 -18.73 -1.11 -0.23
C LEU A 142 -18.76 -2.61 -0.48
N LEU A 143 -17.57 -3.22 -0.57
CA LEU A 143 -17.40 -4.67 -0.72
C LEU A 143 -17.47 -5.38 0.63
N THR A 144 -16.59 -4.98 1.53
CA THR A 144 -16.50 -5.59 2.87
C THR A 144 -15.78 -4.70 3.86
N THR A 145 -15.88 -5.09 5.14
CA THR A 145 -15.09 -4.55 6.25
C THR A 145 -14.35 -5.69 6.95
N VAL A 146 -13.04 -5.54 7.11
CA VAL A 146 -12.16 -6.49 7.80
C VAL A 146 -11.68 -5.84 9.10
N PRO A 147 -12.14 -6.30 10.28
CA PRO A 147 -11.75 -5.70 11.55
C PRO A 147 -10.48 -6.34 12.11
N GLY A 148 -9.76 -5.57 12.94
CA GLY A 148 -8.67 -6.03 13.78
C GLY A 148 -7.28 -5.84 13.17
N TYR A 149 -6.27 -5.97 14.04
CA TYR A 149 -4.87 -5.92 13.64
C TYR A 149 -4.51 -7.16 12.81
N LEU A 150 -3.80 -6.94 11.72
CA LEU A 150 -3.26 -7.99 10.86
C LEU A 150 -1.75 -7.74 10.66
N THR A 151 -0.96 -8.80 10.76
CA THR A 151 0.46 -8.74 10.35
C THR A 151 0.57 -8.52 8.84
N ALA A 152 1.76 -8.20 8.35
CA ALA A 152 1.98 -8.08 6.90
C ALA A 152 1.63 -9.37 6.15
N ASP A 153 1.96 -10.53 6.74
CA ASP A 153 1.67 -11.84 6.14
C ASP A 153 0.17 -12.15 6.12
N ASP A 154 -0.57 -11.77 7.17
CA ASP A 154 -2.02 -11.96 7.24
C ASP A 154 -2.79 -10.96 6.37
N PHE A 155 -2.26 -9.75 6.21
CA PHE A 155 -2.89 -8.71 5.41
C PHE A 155 -2.66 -8.89 3.91
N SER A 156 -1.52 -9.46 3.52
CA SER A 156 -1.16 -9.69 2.11
C SER A 156 -2.25 -10.48 1.34
N PRO A 157 -2.72 -11.66 1.79
CA PRO A 157 -3.78 -12.38 1.09
C PRO A 157 -5.09 -11.60 1.00
N VAL A 158 -5.42 -10.80 2.03
CA VAL A 158 -6.62 -9.95 2.01
C VAL A 158 -6.50 -8.88 0.92
N LEU A 159 -5.35 -8.21 0.85
CA LEU A 159 -5.09 -7.20 -0.19
C LEU A 159 -5.19 -7.79 -1.60
N HIS A 160 -4.58 -8.95 -1.83
CA HIS A 160 -4.62 -9.61 -3.13
C HIS A 160 -6.02 -10.10 -3.50
N PHE A 161 -6.76 -10.64 -2.55
CA PHE A 161 -8.14 -11.10 -2.77
C PHE A 161 -9.05 -10.00 -3.32
N PHE A 162 -8.93 -8.77 -2.78
CA PHE A 162 -9.70 -7.63 -3.27
C PHE A 162 -9.01 -6.90 -4.43
N GLY A 163 -7.69 -6.76 -4.41
CA GLY A 163 -6.93 -6.07 -5.45
C GLY A 163 -7.03 -6.75 -6.82
N GLU A 164 -6.97 -8.07 -6.84
CA GLU A 164 -7.05 -8.92 -8.04
C GLU A 164 -8.47 -9.40 -8.35
N GLU A 165 -9.46 -8.94 -7.58
CA GLU A 165 -10.88 -9.27 -7.77
C GLU A 165 -11.21 -10.77 -7.62
N ALA A 166 -10.36 -11.53 -6.93
CA ALA A 166 -10.60 -12.95 -6.69
C ALA A 166 -11.94 -13.21 -5.99
N TYR A 167 -12.43 -12.24 -5.20
CA TYR A 167 -13.72 -12.28 -4.53
C TYR A 167 -14.91 -12.45 -5.48
N LYS A 168 -14.74 -12.17 -6.76
CA LYS A 168 -15.82 -12.35 -7.76
C LYS A 168 -16.06 -13.82 -8.11
N ASN A 169 -15.02 -14.66 -7.98
CA ASN A 169 -15.03 -16.04 -8.49
C ASN A 169 -14.64 -17.09 -7.43
N THR A 170 -14.15 -16.68 -6.28
CA THR A 170 -13.60 -17.60 -5.26
C THR A 170 -14.07 -17.17 -3.88
N LYS A 171 -14.38 -18.14 -3.01
CA LYS A 171 -14.65 -17.87 -1.60
C LYS A 171 -13.34 -17.53 -0.87
N TRP A 172 -13.44 -16.71 0.17
CA TRP A 172 -12.28 -16.28 0.95
C TRP A 172 -11.49 -17.45 1.54
N GLU A 173 -12.17 -18.45 2.08
CA GLU A 173 -11.53 -19.59 2.71
C GLU A 173 -10.67 -20.38 1.72
N ASP A 174 -11.21 -20.66 0.54
CA ASP A 174 -10.52 -21.39 -0.53
C ASP A 174 -9.31 -20.61 -1.05
N TYR A 175 -9.49 -19.30 -1.24
CA TYR A 175 -8.42 -18.39 -1.68
C TYR A 175 -7.28 -18.32 -0.66
N ARG A 176 -7.63 -18.10 0.62
CA ARG A 176 -6.66 -18.02 1.71
C ARG A 176 -5.84 -19.30 1.83
N ASP A 177 -6.48 -20.46 1.79
CA ASP A 177 -5.81 -21.75 1.93
C ASP A 177 -4.87 -22.02 0.75
N ALA A 178 -5.28 -21.67 -0.48
CA ALA A 178 -4.44 -21.72 -1.66
C ALA A 178 -3.23 -20.76 -1.55
N TRP A 179 -3.46 -19.53 -1.05
CA TRP A 179 -2.42 -18.53 -0.81
C TRP A 179 -1.37 -19.03 0.17
N ILE A 180 -1.79 -19.54 1.32
CA ILE A 180 -0.89 -20.09 2.35
C ILE A 180 -0.07 -21.24 1.77
N LYS A 181 -0.69 -22.15 1.00
CA LYS A 181 0.01 -23.30 0.38
C LYS A 181 1.06 -22.83 -0.63
N ALA A 182 0.75 -21.82 -1.44
CA ALA A 182 1.67 -21.27 -2.43
C ALA A 182 2.88 -20.59 -1.78
N ASN A 183 2.64 -19.78 -0.74
CA ASN A 183 3.69 -18.98 -0.09
C ASN A 183 4.55 -19.79 0.90
N LYS A 184 4.02 -20.84 1.54
CA LYS A 184 4.83 -21.78 2.34
C LYS A 184 5.90 -22.50 1.51
N LYS A 185 5.67 -22.79 0.23
CA LYS A 185 6.67 -23.38 -0.66
C LYS A 185 7.85 -22.44 -0.95
N THR A 186 7.60 -21.14 -0.97
CA THR A 186 8.63 -20.12 -1.25
C THR A 186 9.58 -19.94 -0.06
N VAL A 187 9.08 -19.99 1.17
CA VAL A 187 9.90 -19.88 2.40
C VAL A 187 10.85 -21.07 2.52
N ASN A 188 10.39 -22.29 2.24
CA ASN A 188 11.22 -23.48 2.31
C ASN A 188 12.29 -23.53 1.20
N ALA A 189 12.05 -22.93 0.03
CA ALA A 189 13.01 -22.85 -1.06
C ALA A 189 14.15 -21.85 -0.82
N THR A 190 13.90 -20.84 0.01
CA THR A 190 14.89 -19.79 0.33
C THR A 190 15.82 -20.19 1.50
N GLN A 191 15.43 -21.18 2.31
CA GLN A 191 16.24 -21.68 3.43
C GLN A 191 17.19 -22.84 3.06
N VAL A 192 17.20 -23.28 1.80
CA VAL A 192 18.03 -24.39 1.28
C VAL A 192 19.13 -23.88 0.34
N LYS A 193 19.68 -22.69 0.59
CA LYS A 193 20.89 -22.20 -0.11
C LYS A 193 21.96 -21.76 0.86
#